data_4f05d241844448b1e062efde215450a0
#
_entry.id   4f05d241844448b1e062efde215450a0
#
_cell.length_a   1.000
_cell.length_b   1.000
_cell.length_c   1.000
_cell.angle_alpha   90.00
_cell.angle_beta   90.00
_cell.angle_gamma   90.00
#
_symmetry.space_group_name_H-M   'P 1'
#
loop_
_entity.id
_entity.type
_entity.pdbx_description
1 polymer ?
#
loop_
_entity_poly.entity_id
_entity_poly.type
_entity_poly.pdbx_seq_one_letter_code
_entity_poly.pdbx_strand_id
1 'polypeptide(L)'
;MNQPLSYVHPDAKIAKTVVIEPFSTIDKNVVIGEGTWVGSNVTILEGTRIGKNCSIFPGAVISGVPQDLKFNGEDTTAEIGDNTVIRECVTINRGTSDRNKTVIGKNCLIMAYSHIAHDCLLGDYCIFSNNSTLAGHVTIGDHVTLAGMVAVHQFCNIGRHSFIAGGSLVRKDIPPYVNCLLYTSPSPRD
;
A
#
# COMPACT_ATOMS: atom_id res chain seq x y z
N MET A 1 -9.49 10.39 -19.28
CA MET A 1 -9.59 9.92 -20.67
C MET A 1 -8.66 8.73 -20.82
N ASN A 2 -9.15 7.57 -21.28
CA ASN A 2 -8.27 6.43 -21.53
C ASN A 2 -7.38 6.73 -22.73
N GLN A 3 -6.10 6.51 -22.60
CA GLN A 3 -5.14 6.67 -23.71
C GLN A 3 -5.25 5.46 -24.65
N PRO A 4 -5.10 5.63 -25.96
CA PRO A 4 -5.26 4.52 -26.91
C PRO A 4 -4.26 3.37 -26.73
N LEU A 5 -3.17 3.60 -25.97
CA LEU A 5 -2.13 2.59 -25.69
C LEU A 5 -2.27 1.94 -24.31
N SER A 6 -3.34 2.22 -23.55
CA SER A 6 -3.62 1.55 -22.27
C SER A 6 -4.70 0.50 -22.45
N TYR A 7 -4.63 -0.57 -21.65
CA TYR A 7 -5.66 -1.60 -21.60
C TYR A 7 -6.54 -1.39 -20.36
N VAL A 8 -7.84 -1.25 -20.57
CA VAL A 8 -8.83 -1.17 -19.50
C VAL A 8 -9.90 -2.23 -19.76
N HIS A 9 -10.05 -3.16 -18.83
CA HIS A 9 -11.06 -4.22 -18.95
C HIS A 9 -12.47 -3.60 -18.98
N PRO A 10 -13.41 -4.08 -19.83
CA PRO A 10 -14.76 -3.53 -19.96
C PRO A 10 -15.55 -3.50 -18.64
N ASP A 11 -15.33 -4.46 -17.75
CA ASP A 11 -16.00 -4.56 -16.45
C ASP A 11 -15.36 -3.68 -15.36
N ALA A 12 -14.29 -2.95 -15.65
CA ALA A 12 -13.72 -1.97 -14.73
C ALA A 12 -14.62 -0.73 -14.62
N LYS A 13 -14.84 -0.26 -13.40
CA LYS A 13 -15.65 0.92 -13.10
C LYS A 13 -14.76 2.14 -12.88
N ILE A 14 -14.52 2.89 -13.94
CA ILE A 14 -13.62 4.04 -13.93
C ILE A 14 -14.45 5.33 -13.97
N ALA A 15 -14.25 6.23 -13.01
CA ALA A 15 -14.94 7.53 -12.99
C ALA A 15 -14.50 8.40 -14.18
N LYS A 16 -15.38 9.26 -14.66
CA LYS A 16 -15.18 10.04 -15.92
C LYS A 16 -13.97 10.97 -15.90
N THR A 17 -13.55 11.41 -14.72
CA THR A 17 -12.45 12.37 -14.52
C THR A 17 -11.10 11.69 -14.29
N VAL A 18 -11.05 10.37 -14.32
CA VAL A 18 -9.79 9.60 -14.18
C VAL A 18 -8.94 9.77 -15.43
N VAL A 19 -7.66 10.04 -15.23
CA VAL A 19 -6.65 10.07 -16.28
C VAL A 19 -5.81 8.80 -16.18
N ILE A 20 -5.67 8.09 -17.31
CA ILE A 20 -4.85 6.88 -17.39
C ILE A 20 -3.81 7.12 -18.49
N GLU A 21 -2.54 7.08 -18.09
CA GLU A 21 -1.41 7.27 -19.00
C GLU A 21 -1.10 6.00 -19.81
N PRO A 22 -0.36 6.11 -20.93
CA PRO A 22 -0.06 4.97 -21.80
C PRO A 22 0.60 3.78 -21.10
N PHE A 23 0.42 2.59 -21.68
CA PHE A 23 1.01 1.31 -21.27
C PHE A 23 0.57 0.81 -19.88
N SER A 24 -0.51 1.39 -19.34
CA SER A 24 -1.09 0.89 -18.09
C SER A 24 -2.13 -0.19 -18.38
N THR A 25 -2.23 -1.15 -17.47
CA THR A 25 -3.18 -2.26 -17.53
C THR A 25 -4.11 -2.21 -16.33
N ILE A 26 -5.42 -2.23 -16.60
CA ILE A 26 -6.48 -2.25 -15.57
C ILE A 26 -7.37 -3.46 -15.81
N ASP A 27 -7.41 -4.35 -14.83
CA ASP A 27 -8.12 -5.63 -14.90
C ASP A 27 -9.63 -5.48 -14.62
N LYS A 28 -10.37 -6.58 -14.75
CA LYS A 28 -11.78 -6.68 -14.35
C LYS A 28 -11.95 -6.40 -12.84
N ASN A 29 -13.18 -6.12 -12.42
CA ASN A 29 -13.52 -5.90 -10.99
C ASN A 29 -12.64 -4.84 -10.30
N VAL A 30 -12.19 -3.81 -11.05
CA VAL A 30 -11.47 -2.64 -10.54
C VAL A 30 -12.42 -1.46 -10.44
N VAL A 31 -12.29 -0.67 -9.36
CA VAL A 31 -13.02 0.59 -9.19
C VAL A 31 -12.03 1.72 -8.94
N ILE A 32 -12.13 2.84 -9.70
CA ILE A 32 -11.27 4.03 -9.53
C ILE A 32 -12.15 5.27 -9.42
N GLY A 33 -11.98 6.01 -8.32
CA GLY A 33 -12.73 7.22 -7.99
C GLY A 33 -12.29 8.45 -8.80
N GLU A 34 -13.14 9.48 -8.75
CA GLU A 34 -12.97 10.74 -9.49
C GLU A 34 -11.64 11.44 -9.19
N GLY A 35 -11.08 12.13 -10.19
CA GLY A 35 -9.86 12.94 -10.06
C GLY A 35 -8.57 12.13 -9.91
N THR A 36 -8.63 10.82 -9.89
CA THR A 36 -7.44 9.96 -9.77
C THR A 36 -6.63 9.95 -11.06
N TRP A 37 -5.31 10.06 -10.91
CA TRP A 37 -4.35 9.93 -11.99
C TRP A 37 -3.58 8.61 -11.89
N VAL A 38 -3.51 7.89 -12.99
CA VAL A 38 -2.77 6.62 -13.15
C VAL A 38 -1.65 6.86 -14.15
N GLY A 39 -0.42 6.83 -13.70
CA GLY A 39 0.79 7.03 -14.50
C GLY A 39 1.04 5.90 -15.49
N SER A 40 2.05 6.07 -16.34
CA SER A 40 2.41 5.08 -17.35
C SER A 40 2.95 3.79 -16.74
N ASN A 41 2.73 2.65 -17.41
CA ASN A 41 3.23 1.34 -16.97
C ASN A 41 2.75 0.93 -15.56
N VAL A 42 1.58 1.36 -15.15
CA VAL A 42 0.94 0.92 -13.90
C VAL A 42 0.12 -0.33 -14.18
N THR A 43 0.19 -1.30 -13.27
CA THR A 43 -0.61 -2.52 -13.32
C THR A 43 -1.61 -2.52 -12.16
N ILE A 44 -2.90 -2.46 -12.48
CA ILE A 44 -4.00 -2.50 -11.51
C ILE A 44 -4.78 -3.80 -11.72
N LEU A 45 -4.61 -4.72 -10.78
CA LEU A 45 -5.17 -6.06 -10.87
C LEU A 45 -6.56 -6.14 -10.22
N GLU A 46 -7.21 -7.26 -10.46
CA GLU A 46 -8.55 -7.57 -9.95
C GLU A 46 -8.68 -7.35 -8.44
N GLY A 47 -9.85 -6.89 -8.00
CA GLY A 47 -10.14 -6.62 -6.59
C GLY A 47 -9.66 -5.25 -6.10
N THR A 48 -9.12 -4.39 -6.96
CA THR A 48 -8.67 -3.05 -6.57
C THR A 48 -9.83 -2.08 -6.37
N ARG A 49 -9.76 -1.28 -5.30
CA ARG A 49 -10.67 -0.17 -4.99
C ARG A 49 -9.84 1.08 -4.68
N ILE A 50 -9.75 2.02 -5.61
CA ILE A 50 -9.02 3.29 -5.43
C ILE A 50 -10.03 4.42 -5.23
N GLY A 51 -9.82 5.22 -4.19
CA GLY A 51 -10.62 6.38 -3.87
C GLY A 51 -10.46 7.54 -4.86
N LYS A 52 -10.85 8.74 -4.43
CA LYS A 52 -10.80 9.97 -5.22
C LYS A 52 -9.46 10.68 -5.10
N ASN A 53 -9.09 11.42 -6.14
CA ASN A 53 -7.91 12.30 -6.16
C ASN A 53 -6.60 11.60 -5.78
N CYS A 54 -6.49 10.31 -6.04
CA CYS A 54 -5.27 9.55 -5.84
C CYS A 54 -4.27 9.77 -6.98
N SER A 55 -2.99 9.53 -6.71
CA SER A 55 -1.94 9.56 -7.73
C SER A 55 -1.16 8.25 -7.67
N ILE A 56 -1.19 7.47 -8.75
CA ILE A 56 -0.51 6.18 -8.85
C ILE A 56 0.63 6.33 -9.87
N PHE A 57 1.86 6.25 -9.41
CA PHE A 57 3.05 6.52 -10.21
C PHE A 57 3.55 5.30 -11.00
N PRO A 58 4.40 5.53 -12.03
CA PRO A 58 4.83 4.50 -12.95
C PRO A 58 5.43 3.25 -12.27
N GLY A 59 5.12 2.10 -12.83
CA GLY A 59 5.63 0.81 -12.36
C GLY A 59 4.96 0.27 -11.10
N ALA A 60 4.01 0.98 -10.50
CA ALA A 60 3.27 0.46 -9.36
C ALA A 60 2.40 -0.74 -9.76
N VAL A 61 2.31 -1.74 -8.86
CA VAL A 61 1.46 -2.92 -9.01
C VAL A 61 0.48 -2.97 -7.84
N ILE A 62 -0.80 -2.81 -8.14
CA ILE A 62 -1.86 -2.75 -7.13
C ILE A 62 -2.68 -4.04 -7.18
N SER A 63 -3.01 -4.57 -6.00
CA SER A 63 -3.79 -5.82 -5.82
C SER A 63 -3.08 -7.07 -6.34
N GLY A 64 -1.73 -7.10 -6.24
CA GLY A 64 -0.97 -8.29 -6.55
C GLY A 64 -1.48 -9.50 -5.76
N VAL A 65 -1.35 -10.69 -6.35
CA VAL A 65 -1.68 -11.94 -5.66
C VAL A 65 -0.87 -12.05 -4.37
N PRO A 66 -1.51 -12.40 -3.23
CA PRO A 66 -0.79 -12.61 -1.98
C PRO A 66 0.40 -13.56 -2.11
N GLN A 67 1.54 -13.18 -1.53
CA GLN A 67 2.72 -14.04 -1.46
C GLN A 67 2.61 -14.97 -0.23
N ASP A 68 1.49 -15.64 -0.10
CA ASP A 68 1.17 -16.60 0.97
C ASP A 68 0.87 -17.96 0.34
N LEU A 69 1.58 -19.00 0.80
CA LEU A 69 1.39 -20.36 0.31
C LEU A 69 -0.02 -20.94 0.58
N LYS A 70 -0.75 -20.32 1.50
CA LYS A 70 -2.14 -20.72 1.82
C LYS A 70 -3.17 -20.07 0.91
N PHE A 71 -2.79 -19.02 0.15
CA PHE A 71 -3.72 -18.35 -0.74
C PHE A 71 -4.16 -19.30 -1.85
N ASN A 72 -5.46 -19.46 -2.02
CA ASN A 72 -6.08 -20.43 -2.95
C ASN A 72 -6.99 -19.76 -4.00
N GLY A 73 -6.77 -18.48 -4.28
CA GLY A 73 -7.53 -17.73 -5.29
C GLY A 73 -8.81 -17.09 -4.78
N GLU A 74 -8.91 -16.79 -3.50
CA GLU A 74 -10.06 -16.15 -2.86
C GLU A 74 -10.37 -14.78 -3.49
N ASP A 75 -11.65 -14.42 -3.56
CA ASP A 75 -12.10 -13.12 -4.03
C ASP A 75 -11.91 -12.06 -2.93
N THR A 76 -10.78 -11.38 -2.99
CA THR A 76 -10.32 -10.42 -1.98
C THR A 76 -9.94 -9.09 -2.61
N THR A 77 -9.74 -8.04 -1.80
CA THR A 77 -9.52 -6.68 -2.29
C THR A 77 -8.24 -6.05 -1.79
N ALA A 78 -7.78 -5.02 -2.54
CA ALA A 78 -6.87 -3.98 -2.08
C ALA A 78 -7.59 -2.62 -2.19
N GLU A 79 -7.75 -1.94 -1.05
CA GLU A 79 -8.50 -0.69 -0.94
C GLU A 79 -7.55 0.47 -0.64
N ILE A 80 -7.62 1.56 -1.41
CA ILE A 80 -6.80 2.76 -1.25
C ILE A 80 -7.73 3.95 -1.03
N GLY A 81 -7.57 4.63 0.10
CA GLY A 81 -8.37 5.80 0.47
C GLY A 81 -8.06 7.04 -0.34
N ASP A 82 -8.95 8.02 -0.28
CA ASP A 82 -8.88 9.27 -1.04
C ASP A 82 -7.59 10.06 -0.80
N ASN A 83 -7.14 10.82 -1.79
CA ASN A 83 -5.97 11.71 -1.76
C ASN A 83 -4.64 11.00 -1.43
N THR A 84 -4.57 9.70 -1.60
CA THR A 84 -3.37 8.90 -1.32
C THR A 84 -2.46 8.86 -2.55
N VAL A 85 -1.16 8.99 -2.30
CA VAL A 85 -0.11 8.99 -3.32
C VAL A 85 0.68 7.69 -3.21
N ILE A 86 0.68 6.91 -4.29
CA ILE A 86 1.46 5.67 -4.45
C ILE A 86 2.56 5.94 -5.46
N ARG A 87 3.82 5.96 -5.00
CA ARG A 87 4.98 6.29 -5.83
C ARG A 87 5.46 5.10 -6.66
N GLU A 88 6.55 5.33 -7.39
CA GLU A 88 7.08 4.44 -8.41
C GLU A 88 7.41 3.05 -7.86
N CYS A 89 7.05 2.02 -8.61
CA CYS A 89 7.38 0.63 -8.31
C CYS A 89 6.90 0.13 -6.93
N VAL A 90 5.92 0.79 -6.33
CA VAL A 90 5.27 0.29 -5.11
C VAL A 90 4.47 -0.96 -5.46
N THR A 91 4.50 -1.96 -4.58
CA THR A 91 3.70 -3.18 -4.72
C THR A 91 2.76 -3.34 -3.54
N ILE A 92 1.49 -3.62 -3.82
CA ILE A 92 0.44 -3.83 -2.82
C ILE A 92 -0.25 -5.15 -3.15
N ASN A 93 -0.24 -6.10 -2.22
CA ASN A 93 -0.99 -7.33 -2.38
C ASN A 93 -2.44 -7.14 -1.89
N ARG A 94 -3.39 -7.85 -2.51
CA ARG A 94 -4.75 -7.97 -1.98
C ARG A 94 -4.78 -8.84 -0.73
N GLY A 95 -5.91 -8.88 -0.02
CA GLY A 95 -6.06 -9.71 1.18
C GLY A 95 -6.09 -11.22 0.90
N THR A 96 -6.08 -12.01 1.97
CA THR A 96 -6.39 -13.44 1.95
C THR A 96 -7.77 -13.69 2.58
N SER A 97 -8.18 -14.93 2.73
CA SER A 97 -9.42 -15.31 3.42
C SER A 97 -9.49 -14.85 4.90
N ASP A 98 -8.37 -14.43 5.50
CA ASP A 98 -8.33 -14.00 6.90
C ASP A 98 -9.03 -12.65 7.10
N ARG A 99 -8.59 -11.61 6.38
CA ARG A 99 -9.20 -10.27 6.46
C ARG A 99 -9.99 -9.89 5.21
N ASN A 100 -9.91 -10.68 4.16
CA ASN A 100 -10.50 -10.46 2.84
C ASN A 100 -10.03 -9.19 2.14
N LYS A 101 -9.17 -8.40 2.75
CA LYS A 101 -8.68 -7.15 2.18
C LYS A 101 -7.37 -6.65 2.77
N THR A 102 -6.64 -5.89 1.97
CA THR A 102 -5.57 -4.98 2.38
C THR A 102 -6.10 -3.55 2.25
N VAL A 103 -5.88 -2.71 3.26
CA VAL A 103 -6.41 -1.34 3.29
C VAL A 103 -5.29 -0.33 3.50
N ILE A 104 -5.25 0.71 2.68
CA ILE A 104 -4.46 1.92 2.87
C ILE A 104 -5.43 3.06 3.09
N GLY A 105 -5.25 3.81 4.16
CA GLY A 105 -6.10 4.95 4.52
C GLY A 105 -6.00 6.12 3.55
N LYS A 106 -6.60 7.24 3.92
CA LYS A 106 -6.63 8.49 3.16
C LYS A 106 -5.39 9.34 3.42
N ASN A 107 -5.08 10.22 2.46
CA ASN A 107 -4.00 11.20 2.60
C ASN A 107 -2.63 10.58 2.92
N CYS A 108 -2.40 9.35 2.51
CA CYS A 108 -1.13 8.64 2.72
C CYS A 108 -0.13 8.95 1.60
N LEU A 109 1.15 8.87 1.93
CA LEU A 109 2.25 8.92 0.98
C LEU A 109 3.07 7.63 1.09
N ILE A 110 2.98 6.79 0.08
CA ILE A 110 3.75 5.54 -0.01
C ILE A 110 4.84 5.77 -1.06
N MET A 111 6.09 5.96 -0.60
CA MET A 111 7.20 6.30 -1.48
C MET A 111 7.73 5.08 -2.23
N ALA A 112 8.57 5.37 -3.22
CA ALA A 112 9.02 4.41 -4.22
C ALA A 112 9.64 3.13 -3.62
N TYR A 113 9.36 2.01 -4.30
CA TYR A 113 9.83 0.66 -3.95
C TYR A 113 9.34 0.14 -2.59
N SER A 114 8.34 0.78 -1.97
CA SER A 114 7.71 0.22 -0.77
C SER A 114 6.85 -1.00 -1.12
N HIS A 115 6.74 -1.93 -0.17
CA HIS A 115 5.90 -3.12 -0.30
C HIS A 115 4.89 -3.20 0.84
N ILE A 116 3.63 -3.45 0.51
CA ILE A 116 2.55 -3.70 1.46
C ILE A 116 1.98 -5.08 1.15
N ALA A 117 2.26 -6.05 2.03
CA ALA A 117 1.78 -7.41 1.88
C ALA A 117 0.27 -7.51 2.19
N HIS A 118 -0.26 -8.70 2.01
CA HIS A 118 -1.67 -9.05 2.20
C HIS A 118 -2.17 -8.78 3.62
N ASP A 119 -3.44 -8.48 3.77
CA ASP A 119 -4.15 -8.30 5.05
C ASP A 119 -3.58 -7.18 5.94
N CYS A 120 -2.79 -6.26 5.37
CA CYS A 120 -2.34 -5.07 6.07
C CYS A 120 -3.47 -4.04 6.19
N LEU A 121 -3.56 -3.37 7.34
CA LEU A 121 -4.51 -2.29 7.60
C LEU A 121 -3.74 -1.03 7.99
N LEU A 122 -3.72 -0.02 7.13
CA LEU A 122 -3.08 1.27 7.36
C LEU A 122 -4.15 2.34 7.62
N GLY A 123 -3.94 3.14 8.67
CA GLY A 123 -4.73 4.32 8.97
C GLY A 123 -4.46 5.48 8.01
N ASP A 124 -5.03 6.64 8.33
CA ASP A 124 -4.92 7.85 7.53
C ASP A 124 -3.59 8.60 7.79
N TYR A 125 -3.17 9.43 6.84
CA TYR A 125 -1.99 10.31 6.93
C TYR A 125 -0.66 9.59 7.20
N CYS A 126 -0.54 8.33 6.80
CA CYS A 126 0.70 7.58 6.94
C CYS A 126 1.73 7.97 5.88
N ILE A 127 3.01 7.98 6.26
CA ILE A 127 4.14 8.24 5.37
C ILE A 127 5.09 7.05 5.40
N PHE A 128 5.27 6.41 4.27
CA PHE A 128 6.24 5.34 4.08
C PHE A 128 7.35 5.84 3.17
N SER A 129 8.54 6.00 3.74
CA SER A 129 9.71 6.37 2.94
C SER A 129 10.19 5.19 2.07
N ASN A 130 11.09 5.50 1.14
CA ASN A 130 11.56 4.53 0.14
C ASN A 130 11.99 3.18 0.74
N ASN A 131 11.63 2.10 0.04
CA ASN A 131 11.98 0.72 0.40
C ASN A 131 11.44 0.25 1.76
N SER A 132 10.40 0.89 2.31
CA SER A 132 9.73 0.39 3.50
C SER A 132 8.87 -0.84 3.15
N THR A 133 8.91 -1.86 4.00
CA THR A 133 8.25 -3.14 3.72
C THR A 133 7.41 -3.59 4.90
N LEU A 134 6.16 -3.91 4.64
CA LEU A 134 5.27 -4.60 5.59
C LEU A 134 5.11 -6.05 5.17
N ALA A 135 5.36 -6.97 6.08
CA ALA A 135 4.91 -8.35 5.94
C ALA A 135 3.38 -8.45 6.16
N GLY A 136 2.80 -9.64 5.97
CA GLY A 136 1.35 -9.82 6.09
C GLY A 136 0.77 -9.48 7.46
N HIS A 137 -0.52 -9.10 7.48
CA HIS A 137 -1.32 -8.86 8.69
C HIS A 137 -0.85 -7.71 9.60
N VAL A 138 0.02 -6.82 9.12
CA VAL A 138 0.47 -5.65 9.89
C VAL A 138 -0.66 -4.62 10.01
N THR A 139 -0.81 -4.04 11.20
CA THR A 139 -1.74 -2.93 11.44
C THR A 139 -0.98 -1.65 11.80
N ILE A 140 -1.24 -0.58 11.08
CA ILE A 140 -0.60 0.74 11.25
C ILE A 140 -1.67 1.76 11.62
N GLY A 141 -1.49 2.47 12.73
CA GLY A 141 -2.38 3.56 13.13
C GLY A 141 -2.20 4.82 12.29
N ASP A 142 -3.06 5.81 12.52
CA ASP A 142 -3.00 7.10 11.81
C ASP A 142 -1.69 7.85 12.10
N HIS A 143 -1.26 8.66 11.13
CA HIS A 143 -0.08 9.55 11.25
C HIS A 143 1.24 8.82 11.59
N VAL A 144 1.37 7.56 11.22
CA VAL A 144 2.63 6.83 11.39
C VAL A 144 3.59 7.17 10.26
N THR A 145 4.85 7.40 10.61
CA THR A 145 5.93 7.55 9.63
C THR A 145 6.91 6.39 9.75
N LEU A 146 7.10 5.66 8.66
CA LEU A 146 8.19 4.71 8.48
C LEU A 146 9.28 5.40 7.66
N ALA A 147 10.46 5.60 8.25
CA ALA A 147 11.61 6.13 7.52
C ALA A 147 12.17 5.07 6.54
N GLY A 148 13.12 5.45 5.72
CA GLY A 148 13.61 4.58 4.63
C GLY A 148 14.12 3.22 5.11
N MET A 149 13.85 2.19 4.30
CA MET A 149 14.34 0.81 4.53
C MET A 149 13.85 0.18 5.85
N VAL A 150 12.72 0.62 6.38
CA VAL A 150 12.08 -0.03 7.53
C VAL A 150 11.43 -1.34 7.08
N ALA A 151 11.65 -2.42 7.83
CA ALA A 151 10.96 -3.70 7.63
C ALA A 151 10.12 -4.05 8.87
N VAL A 152 8.84 -4.35 8.67
CA VAL A 152 7.91 -4.70 9.74
C VAL A 152 7.50 -6.15 9.62
N HIS A 153 7.76 -6.92 10.69
CA HIS A 153 7.42 -8.34 10.76
C HIS A 153 5.90 -8.54 10.77
N GLN A 154 5.46 -9.69 10.26
CA GLN A 154 4.03 -10.04 10.22
C GLN A 154 3.36 -9.95 11.59
N PHE A 155 2.07 -9.59 11.59
CA PHE A 155 1.20 -9.45 12.77
C PHE A 155 1.56 -8.31 13.73
N CYS A 156 2.60 -7.52 13.47
CA CYS A 156 2.92 -6.36 14.31
C CYS A 156 1.86 -5.27 14.18
N ASN A 157 1.64 -4.57 15.31
CA ASN A 157 0.81 -3.37 15.37
C ASN A 157 1.68 -2.16 15.67
N ILE A 158 1.58 -1.09 14.87
CA ILE A 158 2.26 0.19 15.11
C ILE A 158 1.21 1.24 15.48
N GLY A 159 1.31 1.74 16.71
CA GLY A 159 0.39 2.73 17.25
C GLY A 159 0.48 4.07 16.52
N ARG A 160 -0.63 4.81 16.52
CA ARG A 160 -0.73 6.11 15.84
C ARG A 160 0.34 7.12 16.29
N HIS A 161 0.68 8.06 15.41
CA HIS A 161 1.67 9.12 15.64
C HIS A 161 3.07 8.60 16.04
N SER A 162 3.42 7.37 15.66
CA SER A 162 4.75 6.82 15.87
C SER A 162 5.66 7.11 14.69
N PHE A 163 6.93 7.31 14.97
CA PHE A 163 8.00 7.44 13.98
C PHE A 163 8.96 6.27 14.12
N ILE A 164 9.20 5.54 13.02
CA ILE A 164 10.14 4.41 12.98
C ILE A 164 11.37 4.85 12.19
N ALA A 165 12.51 4.85 12.85
CA ALA A 165 13.79 5.28 12.26
C ALA A 165 14.23 4.39 11.09
N GLY A 166 14.94 4.97 10.14
CA GLY A 166 15.41 4.27 8.94
C GLY A 166 16.26 3.04 9.24
N GLY A 167 16.10 2.01 8.41
CA GLY A 167 16.80 0.74 8.56
C GLY A 167 16.34 -0.12 9.75
N SER A 168 15.28 0.28 10.46
CA SER A 168 14.78 -0.49 11.60
C SER A 168 14.09 -1.78 11.17
N LEU A 169 14.32 -2.85 11.93
CA LEU A 169 13.59 -4.10 11.83
C LEU A 169 12.61 -4.22 13.00
N VAL A 170 11.33 -3.94 12.74
CA VAL A 170 10.26 -4.00 13.74
C VAL A 170 9.78 -5.44 13.88
N ARG A 171 9.95 -6.05 15.06
CA ARG A 171 9.58 -7.43 15.36
C ARG A 171 8.52 -7.57 16.44
N LYS A 172 8.09 -6.46 17.04
CA LYS A 172 7.11 -6.39 18.13
C LYS A 172 6.22 -5.18 17.93
N ASP A 173 5.10 -5.16 18.61
CA ASP A 173 4.19 -4.03 18.63
C ASP A 173 4.87 -2.76 19.12
N ILE A 174 4.54 -1.63 18.49
CA ILE A 174 5.03 -0.30 18.84
C ILE A 174 3.87 0.50 19.45
N PRO A 175 4.01 1.01 20.69
CA PRO A 175 2.98 1.86 21.28
C PRO A 175 2.77 3.15 20.48
N PRO A 176 1.61 3.82 20.62
CA PRO A 176 1.40 5.13 20.00
C PRO A 176 2.32 6.21 20.58
N TYR A 177 2.59 7.25 19.77
CA TYR A 177 3.36 8.45 20.14
C TYR A 177 4.83 8.18 20.51
N VAL A 178 5.44 7.14 19.97
CA VAL A 178 6.85 6.83 20.24
C VAL A 178 7.73 7.13 19.02
N ASN A 179 8.97 7.48 19.30
CA ASN A 179 10.06 7.51 18.32
C ASN A 179 10.89 6.24 18.51
N CYS A 180 10.70 5.27 17.62
CA CYS A 180 11.40 3.98 17.66
C CYS A 180 12.72 4.09 16.91
N LEU A 181 13.82 3.99 17.63
CA LEU A 181 15.19 4.04 17.07
C LEU A 181 15.73 2.64 16.80
N LEU A 182 16.75 2.58 15.94
CA LEU A 182 17.40 1.33 15.50
C LEU A 182 17.99 0.49 16.64
N TYR A 183 18.36 1.12 17.76
CA TYR A 183 19.00 0.51 18.92
C TYR A 183 18.11 0.64 20.15
N THR A 184 17.23 -0.33 20.35
CA THR A 184 16.44 -0.46 21.59
C THR A 184 16.92 -1.61 22.48
N SER A 185 18.00 -2.29 22.13
CA SER A 185 18.68 -3.19 23.05
C SER A 185 19.85 -2.44 23.68
N PRO A 186 19.92 -2.35 25.03
CA PRO A 186 21.13 -1.86 25.66
C PRO A 186 22.31 -2.71 25.17
N SER A 187 23.38 -2.04 24.80
CA SER A 187 24.63 -2.72 24.48
C SER A 187 25.07 -3.51 25.73
N PRO A 188 25.57 -4.73 25.60
CA PRO A 188 26.14 -5.43 26.76
C PRO A 188 27.33 -4.72 27.42
N ARG A 189 27.66 -3.51 26.94
CA ARG A 189 28.77 -2.67 27.40
C ARG A 189 28.34 -1.35 28.04
N ASP A 190 27.03 -1.10 28.17
CA ASP A 190 26.48 0.09 28.86
C ASP A 190 26.09 -0.26 30.30
#